data_6d0e5253bcd152190f2ce7d1e469dab2
#
_entry.id   6d0e5253bcd152190f2ce7d1e469dab2
#
_cell.length_a   1.000
_cell.length_b   1.000
_cell.length_c   1.000
_cell.angle_alpha   90.00
_cell.angle_beta   90.00
_cell.angle_gamma   90.00
#
_symmetry.space_group_name_H-M   'P 1'
#
loop_
_entity.id
_entity.type
_entity.pdbx_description
1 polymer ?
#
loop_
_entity_poly.entity_id
_entity_poly.type
_entity_poly.pdbx_seq_one_letter_code
_entity_poly.pdbx_strand_id
1 'polypeptide(L)'
;MSSLQYYNETGAGQKHSDLCHYSQAVVLGDIVKCSGQGGWDNTGKLDANDVKGQVDLAFENVDRVLQTVGLRGWEDVYSIRTYHVDIGASYDHTVEKLKNRILGHRPIWTAIAVPRLAFPQMQIEIEVEAYKGTSN
;
A
#
# COMPACT_ATOMS: atom_id res chain seq x y z
N MET A 1 -11.78 18.21 -15.39
CA MET A 1 -11.37 18.32 -13.98
C MET A 1 -12.18 17.36 -13.14
N SER A 2 -11.51 16.60 -12.31
CA SER A 2 -12.17 15.65 -11.43
C SER A 2 -12.82 16.34 -10.23
N SER A 3 -14.00 15.88 -9.85
CA SER A 3 -14.67 16.32 -8.62
C SER A 3 -14.32 15.44 -7.42
N LEU A 4 -13.51 14.40 -7.61
CA LEU A 4 -13.10 13.51 -6.53
C LEU A 4 -11.99 14.14 -5.69
N GLN A 5 -11.85 13.67 -4.47
CA GLN A 5 -10.77 14.10 -3.58
C GLN A 5 -9.62 13.11 -3.64
N TYR A 6 -8.42 13.62 -3.88
CA TYR A 6 -7.19 12.85 -3.98
C TYR A 6 -6.26 13.22 -2.83
N TYR A 7 -5.47 12.26 -2.37
CA TYR A 7 -4.61 12.44 -1.20
C TYR A 7 -3.22 11.88 -1.46
N ASN A 8 -2.22 12.55 -0.90
CA ASN A 8 -0.85 12.06 -0.83
C ASN A 8 -0.36 12.25 0.60
N GLU A 9 0.38 11.26 1.13
CA GLU A 9 1.04 11.48 2.41
C GLU A 9 2.19 12.46 2.21
N THR A 10 2.50 13.24 3.22
CA THR A 10 3.62 14.19 3.16
C THR A 10 4.94 13.43 3.23
N GLY A 11 5.93 13.85 2.47
CA GLY A 11 7.22 13.17 2.39
C GLY A 11 7.35 12.40 1.10
N ALA A 12 7.76 11.11 1.15
CA ALA A 12 8.02 10.31 -0.05
C ALA A 12 6.80 10.23 -0.98
N GLY A 13 5.59 10.11 -0.41
CA GLY A 13 4.36 10.04 -1.20
C GLY A 13 4.14 11.29 -2.04
N GLN A 14 4.28 12.45 -1.44
CA GLN A 14 4.13 13.71 -2.18
C GLN A 14 5.22 13.87 -3.23
N LYS A 15 6.45 13.49 -2.92
CA LYS A 15 7.55 13.53 -3.89
C LYS A 15 7.27 12.64 -5.09
N HIS A 16 6.80 11.41 -4.86
CA HIS A 16 6.45 10.50 -5.95
C HIS A 16 5.30 11.04 -6.79
N SER A 17 4.30 11.63 -6.15
CA SER A 17 3.18 12.27 -6.84
C SER A 17 3.66 13.37 -7.78
N ASP A 18 4.54 14.23 -7.29
CA ASP A 18 5.06 15.35 -8.07
C ASP A 18 5.90 14.87 -9.25
N LEU A 19 6.72 13.84 -9.03
CA LEU A 19 7.60 13.31 -10.08
C LEU A 19 6.86 12.47 -11.11
N CYS A 20 5.86 11.70 -10.69
CA CYS A 20 5.25 10.67 -11.51
C CYS A 20 3.82 11.00 -11.93
N HIS A 21 3.28 12.13 -11.52
CA HIS A 21 1.97 12.64 -11.92
C HIS A 21 0.83 11.68 -11.57
N TYR A 22 0.73 11.31 -10.30
CA TYR A 22 -0.36 10.47 -9.80
C TYR A 22 -0.67 10.79 -8.34
N SER A 23 -1.77 10.25 -7.83
CA SER A 23 -2.13 10.38 -6.41
C SER A 23 -2.10 9.03 -5.73
N GLN A 24 -1.81 9.02 -4.44
CA GLN A 24 -1.73 7.78 -3.66
C GLN A 24 -3.09 7.23 -3.28
N ALA A 25 -4.08 8.09 -3.10
CA ALA A 25 -5.42 7.65 -2.72
C ALA A 25 -6.48 8.54 -3.33
N VAL A 26 -7.65 7.95 -3.52
CA VAL A 26 -8.84 8.65 -3.97
C VAL A 26 -10.05 8.18 -3.15
N VAL A 27 -10.93 9.11 -2.81
CA VAL A 27 -12.16 8.80 -2.09
C VAL A 27 -13.32 8.73 -3.08
N LEU A 28 -14.05 7.61 -3.05
CA LEU A 28 -15.21 7.32 -3.88
C LEU A 28 -16.37 6.96 -2.96
N GLY A 29 -17.14 7.97 -2.52
CA GLY A 29 -18.19 7.73 -1.53
C GLY A 29 -17.61 7.17 -0.24
N ASP A 30 -18.02 5.96 0.12
CA ASP A 30 -17.53 5.28 1.32
C ASP A 30 -16.27 4.43 1.09
N ILE A 31 -15.79 4.38 -0.15
CA ILE A 31 -14.64 3.57 -0.54
C ILE A 31 -13.42 4.46 -0.71
N VAL A 32 -12.28 4.01 -0.18
CA VAL A 32 -10.98 4.63 -0.43
C VAL A 32 -10.16 3.63 -1.23
N LYS A 33 -9.70 4.05 -2.41
CA LYS A 33 -8.81 3.24 -3.24
C LYS A 33 -7.41 3.83 -3.15
N CYS A 34 -6.44 2.98 -2.94
CA CYS A 34 -5.05 3.39 -2.89
C CYS A 34 -4.30 2.87 -4.11
N SER A 35 -3.40 3.68 -4.64
CA SER A 35 -2.41 3.18 -5.60
C SER A 35 -1.46 2.22 -4.89
N GLY A 36 -0.71 1.44 -5.65
CA GLY A 36 0.24 0.50 -5.09
C GLY A 36 1.30 1.18 -4.23
N GLN A 37 1.56 0.61 -3.05
CA GLN A 37 2.60 1.07 -2.14
C GLN A 37 3.75 0.07 -2.14
N GLY A 38 4.94 0.56 -2.43
CA GLY A 38 6.16 -0.24 -2.35
C GLY A 38 6.84 -0.12 -1.00
N GLY A 39 7.96 -0.81 -0.86
CA GLY A 39 8.74 -0.86 0.38
C GLY A 39 9.83 0.20 0.45
N TRP A 40 9.55 1.43 0.03
CA TRP A 40 10.47 2.56 0.19
C TRP A 40 10.42 3.11 1.60
N ASP A 41 11.55 3.67 2.05
CA ASP A 41 11.61 4.35 3.33
C ASP A 41 11.07 5.79 3.23
N ASN A 42 11.16 6.56 4.31
CA ASN A 42 10.64 7.93 4.38
C ASN A 42 11.31 8.88 3.39
N THR A 43 12.49 8.52 2.88
CA THR A 43 13.22 9.30 1.87
C THR A 43 12.91 8.83 0.45
N GLY A 44 12.14 7.74 0.30
CA GLY A 44 11.84 7.15 -0.99
C GLY A 44 12.86 6.11 -1.44
N LYS A 45 13.80 5.74 -0.57
CA LYS A 45 14.86 4.79 -0.91
C LYS A 45 14.40 3.35 -0.77
N LEU A 46 14.87 2.49 -1.68
CA LEU A 46 14.59 1.06 -1.73
C LEU A 46 15.89 0.27 -1.54
N ASP A 47 15.82 -0.81 -0.74
CA ASP A 47 16.92 -1.78 -0.61
C ASP A 47 16.53 -3.05 -1.34
N ALA A 48 17.07 -3.24 -2.54
CA ALA A 48 16.74 -4.39 -3.40
C ALA A 48 17.13 -5.74 -2.78
N ASN A 49 18.04 -5.74 -1.79
CA ASN A 49 18.54 -6.96 -1.17
C ASN A 49 17.76 -7.34 0.10
N ASP A 50 16.83 -6.50 0.54
CA ASP A 50 16.07 -6.74 1.77
C ASP A 50 14.58 -6.94 1.44
N VAL A 51 14.25 -8.12 0.96
CA VAL A 51 12.87 -8.44 0.54
C VAL A 51 11.90 -8.30 1.72
N LYS A 52 12.24 -8.88 2.88
CA LYS A 52 11.38 -8.82 4.06
C LYS A 52 11.23 -7.40 4.58
N GLY A 53 12.31 -6.63 4.58
CA GLY A 53 12.28 -5.23 4.97
C GLY A 53 11.40 -4.41 4.04
N GLN A 54 11.40 -4.70 2.75
CA GLN A 54 10.50 -4.03 1.81
C GLN A 54 9.04 -4.38 2.10
N VAL A 55 8.73 -5.63 2.44
CA VAL A 55 7.37 -6.00 2.83
C VAL A 55 6.94 -5.21 4.08
N ASP A 56 7.81 -5.13 5.09
CA ASP A 56 7.51 -4.39 6.32
C ASP A 56 7.22 -2.91 6.02
N LEU A 57 8.06 -2.28 5.23
CA LEU A 57 7.89 -0.87 4.85
C LEU A 57 6.66 -0.65 4.00
N ALA A 58 6.34 -1.58 3.09
CA ALA A 58 5.14 -1.49 2.27
C ALA A 58 3.88 -1.50 3.15
N PHE A 59 3.85 -2.34 4.20
CA PHE A 59 2.74 -2.36 5.16
C PHE A 59 2.63 -1.02 5.90
N GLU A 60 3.75 -0.45 6.33
CA GLU A 60 3.77 0.86 6.99
C GLU A 60 3.29 1.96 6.04
N ASN A 61 3.70 1.91 4.77
CA ASN A 61 3.31 2.91 3.78
C ASN A 61 1.80 2.87 3.51
N VAL A 62 1.20 1.68 3.48
CA VAL A 62 -0.26 1.54 3.37
C VAL A 62 -0.96 2.22 4.55
N ASP A 63 -0.49 1.99 5.78
CA ASP A 63 -1.05 2.65 6.96
C ASP A 63 -0.97 4.17 6.84
N ARG A 64 0.18 4.70 6.42
CA ARG A 64 0.37 6.16 6.30
C ARG A 64 -0.59 6.78 5.29
N VAL A 65 -0.75 6.15 4.13
CA VAL A 65 -1.66 6.68 3.11
C VAL A 65 -3.09 6.68 3.63
N LEU A 66 -3.54 5.58 4.24
CA LEU A 66 -4.90 5.48 4.78
C LEU A 66 -5.13 6.49 5.91
N GLN A 67 -4.15 6.66 6.79
CA GLN A 67 -4.25 7.64 7.88
C GLN A 67 -4.30 9.08 7.37
N THR A 68 -3.61 9.36 6.26
CA THR A 68 -3.70 10.68 5.61
C THR A 68 -5.12 10.99 5.15
N VAL A 69 -5.87 9.97 4.75
CA VAL A 69 -7.28 10.12 4.34
C VAL A 69 -8.22 10.18 5.55
N GLY A 70 -7.73 9.88 6.75
CA GLY A 70 -8.54 9.90 7.96
C GLY A 70 -9.02 8.54 8.44
N LEU A 71 -8.56 7.44 7.80
CA LEU A 71 -8.87 6.10 8.24
C LEU A 71 -7.89 5.65 9.33
N ARG A 72 -8.21 4.52 9.97
CA ARG A 72 -7.33 3.95 11.01
C ARG A 72 -6.08 3.32 10.41
N GLY A 73 -6.22 2.71 9.24
CA GLY A 73 -5.19 1.98 8.54
C GLY A 73 -5.70 0.63 8.08
N TRP A 74 -4.90 -0.41 8.24
CA TRP A 74 -5.25 -1.77 7.83
C TRP A 74 -6.57 -2.27 8.42
N GLU A 75 -6.99 -1.76 9.56
CA GLU A 75 -8.28 -2.12 10.17
C GLU A 75 -9.47 -1.85 9.25
N ASP A 76 -9.33 -0.90 8.35
CA ASP A 76 -10.41 -0.50 7.44
C ASP A 76 -10.29 -1.14 6.05
N VAL A 77 -9.23 -1.92 5.81
CA VAL A 77 -8.97 -2.56 4.52
C VAL A 77 -9.85 -3.79 4.36
N TYR A 78 -10.54 -3.91 3.22
CA TYR A 78 -11.35 -5.08 2.90
C TYR A 78 -10.82 -5.85 1.68
N SER A 79 -9.98 -5.25 0.87
CA SER A 79 -9.47 -5.86 -0.37
C SER A 79 -8.00 -5.53 -0.57
N ILE A 80 -7.20 -6.56 -0.87
CA ILE A 80 -5.75 -6.47 -1.01
C ILE A 80 -5.32 -7.18 -2.29
N ARG A 81 -4.42 -6.54 -3.04
CA ARG A 81 -3.64 -7.18 -4.10
C ARG A 81 -2.18 -6.93 -3.81
N THR A 82 -1.37 -7.99 -3.85
CA THR A 82 0.07 -7.87 -3.70
C THR A 82 0.77 -8.40 -4.94
N TYR A 83 1.79 -7.67 -5.36
CA TYR A 83 2.59 -7.99 -6.54
C TYR A 83 4.00 -8.27 -6.07
N HIS A 84 4.54 -9.46 -6.40
CA HIS A 84 5.80 -9.95 -5.88
C HIS A 84 6.75 -10.25 -7.03
N VAL A 85 7.95 -9.69 -6.97
CA VAL A 85 8.99 -10.00 -7.96
C VAL A 85 9.57 -11.39 -7.69
N ASP A 86 9.73 -11.75 -6.41
CA ASP A 86 10.14 -13.09 -5.98
C ASP A 86 9.14 -13.57 -4.92
N ILE A 87 8.04 -14.18 -5.39
CA ILE A 87 6.95 -14.57 -4.52
C ILE A 87 7.37 -15.66 -3.52
N GLY A 88 8.30 -16.53 -3.92
CA GLY A 88 8.84 -17.55 -3.01
C GLY A 88 9.56 -16.94 -1.82
N ALA A 89 10.18 -15.76 -1.97
CA ALA A 89 10.90 -15.09 -0.90
C ALA A 89 10.02 -14.19 -0.03
N SER A 90 8.87 -13.74 -0.54
CA SER A 90 8.07 -12.70 0.12
C SER A 90 6.69 -13.14 0.59
N TYR A 91 6.17 -14.26 0.07
CA TYR A 91 4.79 -14.66 0.35
C TYR A 91 4.54 -14.96 1.82
N ASP A 92 5.37 -15.81 2.41
CA ASP A 92 5.16 -16.22 3.82
C ASP A 92 5.29 -15.03 4.77
N HIS A 93 6.23 -14.14 4.50
CA HIS A 93 6.40 -12.94 5.31
C HIS A 93 5.19 -12.00 5.18
N THR A 94 4.59 -11.93 3.99
CA THR A 94 3.36 -11.16 3.78
C THR A 94 2.21 -11.76 4.60
N VAL A 95 2.06 -13.09 4.61
CA VAL A 95 1.06 -13.77 5.45
C VAL A 95 1.24 -13.42 6.92
N GLU A 96 2.47 -13.48 7.40
CA GLU A 96 2.82 -13.12 8.78
C GLU A 96 2.41 -11.68 9.12
N LYS A 97 2.72 -10.74 8.22
CA LYS A 97 2.37 -9.35 8.42
C LYS A 97 0.85 -9.15 8.46
N LEU A 98 0.10 -9.82 7.59
CA LEU A 98 -1.35 -9.75 7.62
C LEU A 98 -1.92 -10.26 8.94
N LYS A 99 -1.43 -11.41 9.41
CA LYS A 99 -1.85 -11.99 10.69
C LYS A 99 -1.56 -11.07 11.87
N ASN A 100 -0.40 -10.44 11.87
CA ASN A 100 0.02 -9.60 12.98
C ASN A 100 -0.63 -8.21 12.95
N ARG A 101 -0.97 -7.71 11.77
CA ARG A 101 -1.48 -6.34 11.63
C ARG A 101 -3.00 -6.26 11.61
N ILE A 102 -3.69 -7.28 11.09
CA ILE A 102 -5.15 -7.26 10.97
C ILE A 102 -5.74 -8.36 11.85
N LEU A 103 -6.16 -7.97 13.05
CA LEU A 103 -6.60 -8.94 14.07
C LEU A 103 -8.10 -9.21 14.03
N GLY A 104 -8.91 -8.24 13.62
CA GLY A 104 -10.36 -8.30 13.77
C GLY A 104 -11.12 -8.89 12.58
N HIS A 105 -10.49 -9.03 11.42
CA HIS A 105 -11.13 -9.54 10.22
C HIS A 105 -10.09 -10.04 9.22
N ARG A 106 -10.54 -10.64 8.13
CA ARG A 106 -9.68 -11.16 7.07
C ARG A 106 -10.12 -10.58 5.73
N PRO A 107 -9.41 -9.57 5.22
CA PRO A 107 -9.71 -9.00 3.90
C PRO A 107 -9.60 -10.05 2.79
N ILE A 108 -10.27 -9.82 1.68
CA ILE A 108 -9.97 -10.61 0.48
C ILE A 108 -8.56 -10.24 0.00
N TRP A 109 -7.81 -11.23 -0.51
CA TRP A 109 -6.43 -11.04 -0.91
C TRP A 109 -6.10 -11.89 -2.13
N THR A 110 -5.43 -11.25 -3.11
CA THR A 110 -4.86 -11.95 -4.26
C THR A 110 -3.38 -11.60 -4.35
N ALA A 111 -2.52 -12.61 -4.41
CA ALA A 111 -1.08 -12.44 -4.57
C ALA A 111 -0.67 -12.82 -5.99
N ILE A 112 0.14 -12.00 -6.63
CA ILE A 112 0.51 -12.13 -8.05
C ILE A 112 2.03 -12.04 -8.19
N ALA A 113 2.63 -13.01 -8.87
CA ALA A 113 4.05 -12.94 -9.22
C ALA A 113 4.20 -12.12 -10.50
N VAL A 114 5.18 -11.22 -10.52
CA VAL A 114 5.46 -10.35 -11.67
C VAL A 114 6.97 -10.33 -11.96
N PRO A 115 7.38 -10.14 -13.22
CA PRO A 115 8.81 -10.12 -13.55
C PRO A 115 9.55 -8.88 -13.04
N ARG A 116 8.87 -7.74 -12.92
CA ARG A 116 9.43 -6.53 -12.33
C ARG A 116 8.30 -5.56 -11.98
N LEU A 117 8.63 -4.55 -11.17
CA LEU A 117 7.74 -3.46 -10.82
C LEU A 117 8.28 -2.14 -11.43
N ALA A 118 7.60 -1.03 -11.14
CA ALA A 118 7.92 0.26 -11.78
C ALA A 118 9.36 0.68 -11.55
N PHE A 119 9.87 0.52 -10.32
CA PHE A 119 11.28 0.77 -10.03
C PHE A 119 12.02 -0.56 -9.95
N PRO A 120 13.21 -0.68 -10.60
CA PRO A 120 13.91 -1.98 -10.67
C PRO A 120 14.25 -2.59 -9.30
N GLN A 121 14.40 -1.78 -8.26
CA GLN A 121 14.74 -2.23 -6.92
C GLN A 121 13.53 -2.74 -6.12
N MET A 122 12.32 -2.52 -6.62
CA MET A 122 11.10 -2.95 -5.91
C MET A 122 10.97 -4.46 -5.92
N GLN A 123 10.72 -5.04 -4.74
CA GLN A 123 10.47 -6.47 -4.57
C GLN A 123 9.00 -6.77 -4.33
N ILE A 124 8.24 -5.79 -3.86
CA ILE A 124 6.81 -5.94 -3.55
C ILE A 124 6.08 -4.63 -3.81
N GLU A 125 4.80 -4.76 -4.17
CA GLU A 125 3.86 -3.65 -4.20
C GLU A 125 2.53 -4.12 -3.64
N ILE A 126 1.89 -3.29 -2.81
CA ILE A 126 0.62 -3.60 -2.15
C ILE A 126 -0.42 -2.57 -2.56
N GLU A 127 -1.51 -3.05 -3.12
CA GLU A 127 -2.65 -2.24 -3.54
C GLU A 127 -3.85 -2.60 -2.68
N VAL A 128 -4.51 -1.61 -2.08
CA VAL A 128 -5.64 -1.86 -1.18
C VAL A 128 -6.85 -1.02 -1.54
N GLU A 129 -8.01 -1.53 -1.13
CA GLU A 129 -9.24 -0.77 -1.03
C GLU A 129 -9.74 -0.86 0.41
N ALA A 130 -10.22 0.27 0.93
CA ALA A 130 -10.65 0.37 2.30
C ALA A 130 -12.07 0.96 2.37
N TYR A 131 -12.80 0.59 3.42
CA TYR A 131 -14.15 1.08 3.65
C TYR A 131 -14.10 2.14 4.73
N LYS A 132 -14.51 3.34 4.34
CA LYS A 132 -14.52 4.48 5.23
C LYS A 132 -15.61 4.41 6.28
N GLY A 133 -16.65 3.65 5.98
CA GLY A 133 -17.83 3.58 6.79
C GLY A 133 -18.69 4.83 6.64
N THR A 134 -19.87 4.78 7.27
CA THR A 134 -20.70 5.98 7.38
C THR A 134 -20.05 6.88 8.42
N SER A 135 -19.70 8.08 8.02
CA SER A 135 -19.11 9.01 8.96
C SER A 135 -20.10 9.40 10.04
N ASN A 136 -19.61 9.48 11.23
CA ASN A 136 -20.39 9.90 12.38
C ASN A 136 -20.08 11.35 12.70
#